data_20f980b2f50ec0e0b2911a592dcb5c1d
#
_entry.id   20f980b2f50ec0e0b2911a592dcb5c1d
#
_cell.length_a   1.000
_cell.length_b   1.000
_cell.length_c   1.000
_cell.angle_alpha   90.00
_cell.angle_beta   90.00
_cell.angle_gamma   90.00
#
_symmetry.space_group_name_H-M   'P 1'
#
loop_
_entity.id
_entity.type
_entity.pdbx_description
1 polymer ?
#
loop_
_entity_poly.entity_id
_entity_poly.type
_entity_poly.pdbx_seq_one_letter_code
_entity_poly.pdbx_strand_id
1 'polypeptide(L)'
;MIILALDPGRNKTGFAFVDFDGRLLASGIFLTDEREKFFDELESSSPKFLSWLKEGSTENFNEPVSLIIIGNGTTSDEFSLYVQERASCEIISVDEKNTTLEARELYWKIHRPGLITRLLPEGLRVPKRTLDDLAAWAVALRGLKKYRDIRRNRL
;
A
#
# COMPACT_ATOMS: atom_id res chain seq x y z
N MET A 1 -10.90 7.69 -8.96
CA MET A 1 -9.67 8.19 -8.32
C MET A 1 -8.91 7.03 -7.72
N ILE A 2 -7.72 6.75 -8.21
CA ILE A 2 -6.83 5.68 -7.73
C ILE A 2 -5.74 6.31 -6.87
N ILE A 3 -5.51 5.74 -5.69
CA ILE A 3 -4.50 6.16 -4.74
C ILE A 3 -3.50 5.04 -4.57
N LEU A 4 -2.21 5.35 -4.68
CA LEU A 4 -1.12 4.43 -4.44
C LEU A 4 -0.55 4.68 -3.04
N ALA A 5 -0.47 3.65 -2.22
CA ALA A 5 0.29 3.68 -0.97
C ALA A 5 1.53 2.80 -1.08
N LEU A 6 2.62 3.27 -0.49
CA LEU A 6 3.92 2.61 -0.47
C LEU A 6 4.41 2.46 0.97
N ASP A 7 4.86 1.28 1.31
CA ASP A 7 5.54 0.94 2.57
C ASP A 7 6.99 0.53 2.26
N PRO A 8 7.92 1.50 2.17
CA PRO A 8 9.28 1.23 1.75
C PRO A 8 10.07 0.50 2.82
N GLY A 9 10.52 -0.71 2.52
CA GLY A 9 11.46 -1.46 3.34
C GLY A 9 12.86 -1.50 2.71
N ARG A 10 13.85 -1.98 3.47
CA ARG A 10 15.24 -2.09 2.99
C ARG A 10 15.38 -2.94 1.74
N ASN A 11 14.75 -4.12 1.73
CA ASN A 11 14.87 -5.10 0.66
C ASN A 11 13.59 -5.23 -0.18
N LYS A 12 12.45 -5.01 0.44
CA LYS A 12 11.12 -5.14 -0.17
C LYS A 12 10.29 -3.91 0.12
N THR A 13 9.52 -3.51 -0.87
CA THR A 13 8.54 -2.43 -0.74
C THR A 13 7.15 -3.02 -0.97
N GLY A 14 6.27 -2.81 0.00
CA GLY A 14 4.85 -3.10 -0.15
C GLY A 14 4.15 -1.97 -0.90
N PHE A 15 3.17 -2.31 -1.74
CA PHE A 15 2.31 -1.33 -2.38
C PHE A 15 0.85 -1.74 -2.27
N ALA A 16 -0.03 -0.76 -2.21
CA ALA A 16 -1.47 -0.94 -2.25
C ALA A 16 -2.13 0.14 -3.09
N PHE A 17 -2.97 -0.26 -4.03
CA PHE A 17 -3.89 0.63 -4.73
C PHE A 17 -5.24 0.60 -4.01
N VAL A 18 -5.74 1.76 -3.67
CA VAL A 18 -7.04 1.93 -3.01
C VAL A 18 -7.90 2.97 -3.72
N ASP A 19 -9.21 2.88 -3.53
CA ASP A 19 -10.11 3.97 -3.90
C ASP A 19 -10.14 5.07 -2.82
N PHE A 20 -10.89 6.14 -3.07
CA PHE A 20 -11.01 7.26 -2.13
C PHE A 20 -11.67 6.88 -0.79
N ASP A 21 -12.44 5.80 -0.77
CA ASP A 21 -13.06 5.27 0.45
C ASP A 21 -12.11 4.36 1.25
N GLY A 22 -10.93 4.07 0.69
CA GLY A 22 -9.92 3.21 1.31
C GLY A 22 -10.13 1.73 1.05
N ARG A 23 -10.99 1.36 0.10
CA ARG A 23 -11.17 -0.04 -0.31
C ARG A 23 -9.96 -0.49 -1.12
N LEU A 24 -9.47 -1.68 -0.82
CA LEU A 24 -8.37 -2.27 -1.55
C LEU A 24 -8.81 -2.66 -2.97
N LEU A 25 -8.10 -2.16 -3.97
CA LEU A 25 -8.26 -2.52 -5.38
C LEU A 25 -7.26 -3.60 -5.78
N ALA A 26 -6.00 -3.39 -5.44
CA ALA A 26 -4.92 -4.34 -5.65
C ALA A 26 -3.78 -4.05 -4.69
N SER A 27 -3.02 -5.08 -4.32
CA SER A 27 -1.80 -4.92 -3.54
C SER A 27 -0.74 -5.93 -3.92
N GLY A 28 0.51 -5.61 -3.60
CA GLY A 28 1.63 -6.48 -3.92
C GLY A 28 2.91 -6.03 -3.26
N ILE A 29 3.98 -6.74 -3.62
CA ILE A 29 5.32 -6.53 -3.08
C ILE A 29 6.32 -6.59 -4.23
N PHE A 30 7.22 -5.62 -4.29
CA PHE A 30 8.36 -5.65 -5.19
C PHE A 30 9.68 -5.52 -4.42
N LEU A 31 10.78 -5.93 -5.02
CA LEU A 31 12.10 -5.69 -4.45
C LEU A 31 12.41 -4.20 -4.52
N THR A 32 12.93 -3.61 -3.45
CA THR A 32 13.15 -2.16 -3.37
C THR A 32 14.12 -1.65 -4.46
N ASP A 33 15.04 -2.49 -4.94
CA ASP A 33 15.92 -2.20 -6.07
C ASP A 33 15.22 -2.27 -7.44
N GLU A 34 14.02 -2.86 -7.52
CA GLU A 34 13.16 -2.85 -8.72
C GLU A 34 12.25 -1.63 -8.82
N ARG A 35 12.44 -0.61 -7.97
CA ARG A 35 11.60 0.59 -7.96
C ARG A 35 11.46 1.26 -9.33
N GLU A 36 12.52 1.29 -10.12
CA GLU A 36 12.48 1.86 -11.46
C GLU A 36 11.51 1.10 -12.37
N LYS A 37 11.59 -0.22 -12.41
CA LYS A 37 10.66 -1.06 -13.16
C LYS A 37 9.22 -0.91 -12.69
N PHE A 38 9.02 -0.76 -11.37
CA PHE A 38 7.69 -0.56 -10.80
C PHE A 38 7.08 0.76 -11.28
N PHE A 39 7.84 1.86 -11.26
CA PHE A 39 7.36 3.16 -11.73
C PHE A 39 7.22 3.22 -13.25
N ASP A 40 8.05 2.53 -14.03
CA ASP A 40 7.88 2.39 -15.48
C ASP A 40 6.55 1.65 -15.80
N GLU A 41 6.24 0.59 -15.05
CA GLU A 41 4.96 -0.10 -15.17
C GLU A 41 3.78 0.81 -14.77
N LEU A 42 3.93 1.60 -13.69
CA LEU A 42 2.92 2.54 -13.23
C LEU A 42 2.55 3.60 -14.28
N GLU A 43 3.53 4.05 -15.05
CA GLU A 43 3.40 5.04 -16.12
C GLU A 43 2.94 4.44 -17.46
N SER A 44 2.87 3.10 -17.56
CA SER A 44 2.42 2.44 -18.77
C SER A 44 0.93 2.69 -19.06
N SER A 45 0.54 2.61 -20.32
CA SER A 45 -0.86 2.81 -20.73
C SER A 45 -1.82 1.73 -20.24
N SER A 46 -1.30 0.59 -19.78
CA SER A 46 -2.08 -0.54 -19.26
C SER A 46 -1.28 -1.28 -18.18
N PRO A 47 -1.14 -0.69 -16.99
CA PRO A 47 -0.31 -1.23 -15.94
C PRO A 47 -0.88 -2.55 -15.40
N LYS A 48 -0.09 -3.60 -15.40
CA LYS A 48 -0.53 -4.96 -15.00
C LYS A 48 0.01 -5.41 -13.65
N PHE A 49 1.23 -5.03 -13.28
CA PHE A 49 1.89 -5.41 -12.02
C PHE A 49 1.89 -6.92 -11.68
N LEU A 50 1.60 -7.79 -12.65
CA LEU A 50 1.26 -9.21 -12.45
C LEU A 50 2.31 -9.98 -11.62
N SER A 51 3.60 -9.70 -11.82
CA SER A 51 4.68 -10.37 -11.09
C SER A 51 4.75 -10.01 -9.60
N TRP A 52 4.18 -8.88 -9.21
CA TRP A 52 4.23 -8.35 -7.85
C TRP A 52 2.92 -8.45 -7.07
N LEU A 53 1.79 -8.67 -7.77
CA LEU A 53 0.47 -8.72 -7.14
C LEU A 53 0.34 -9.87 -6.12
N LYS A 54 -0.32 -9.57 -5.01
CA LYS A 54 -0.72 -10.52 -3.97
C LYS A 54 -2.23 -10.57 -3.78
N GLU A 55 -2.90 -9.42 -3.90
CA GLU A 55 -4.36 -9.30 -3.78
C GLU A 55 -4.91 -8.44 -4.91
N GLY A 56 -6.14 -8.70 -5.32
CA GLY A 56 -6.87 -7.86 -6.27
C GLY A 56 -6.39 -7.94 -7.71
N SER A 57 -6.77 -6.95 -8.50
CA SER A 57 -6.43 -6.83 -9.92
C SER A 57 -6.31 -5.37 -10.34
N THR A 58 -5.43 -5.11 -11.31
CA THR A 58 -5.25 -3.79 -11.94
C THR A 58 -5.88 -3.70 -13.34
N GLU A 59 -6.57 -4.75 -13.78
CA GLU A 59 -7.14 -4.82 -15.15
C GLU A 59 -8.15 -3.71 -15.47
N ASN A 60 -8.83 -3.20 -14.45
CA ASN A 60 -9.84 -2.15 -14.59
C ASN A 60 -9.30 -0.74 -14.27
N PHE A 61 -7.98 -0.55 -14.21
CA PHE A 61 -7.41 0.77 -13.97
C PHE A 61 -7.52 1.63 -15.23
N ASN A 62 -8.52 2.51 -15.25
CA ASN A 62 -8.80 3.42 -16.36
C ASN A 62 -8.34 4.86 -16.09
N GLU A 63 -7.79 5.10 -14.91
CA GLU A 63 -7.39 6.42 -14.44
C GLU A 63 -5.95 6.36 -13.92
N PRO A 64 -5.17 7.44 -14.08
CA PRO A 64 -3.86 7.53 -13.47
C PRO A 64 -3.97 7.64 -11.94
N VAL A 65 -2.89 7.34 -11.24
CA VAL A 65 -2.77 7.58 -9.80
C VAL A 65 -2.86 9.09 -9.53
N SER A 66 -3.77 9.46 -8.64
CA SER A 66 -4.06 10.87 -8.30
C SER A 66 -3.40 11.34 -7.01
N LEU A 67 -2.98 10.40 -6.17
CA LEU A 67 -2.34 10.65 -4.88
C LEU A 67 -1.40 9.50 -4.55
N ILE A 68 -0.20 9.81 -4.07
CA ILE A 68 0.72 8.82 -3.50
C ILE A 68 0.85 9.07 -2.00
N ILE A 69 0.71 8.00 -1.22
CA ILE A 69 0.89 8.01 0.24
C ILE A 69 2.09 7.14 0.58
N ILE A 70 3.08 7.70 1.28
CA ILE A 70 4.33 6.97 1.60
C ILE A 70 4.47 6.87 3.11
N GLY A 71 4.76 5.66 3.61
CA GLY A 71 5.21 5.46 4.98
C GLY A 71 6.60 6.09 5.22
N ASN A 72 6.79 6.72 6.37
CA ASN A 72 8.03 7.46 6.69
C ASN A 72 9.02 6.65 7.56
N GLY A 73 9.14 5.34 7.35
CA GLY A 73 10.10 4.50 8.08
C GLY A 73 11.58 4.85 7.83
N THR A 74 12.44 4.18 8.55
CA THR A 74 13.89 4.47 8.63
C THR A 74 14.66 4.37 7.29
N THR A 75 14.09 3.73 6.28
CA THR A 75 14.70 3.59 4.93
C THR A 75 14.00 4.45 3.88
N SER A 76 13.11 5.34 4.32
CA SER A 76 12.18 6.04 3.42
C SER A 76 12.76 7.29 2.75
N ASP A 77 13.84 7.88 3.25
CA ASP A 77 14.30 9.20 2.76
C ASP A 77 14.75 9.14 1.30
N GLU A 78 15.64 8.20 0.94
CA GLU A 78 16.09 7.99 -0.45
C GLU A 78 14.93 7.59 -1.35
N PHE A 79 14.09 6.67 -0.87
CA PHE A 79 12.94 6.21 -1.63
C PHE A 79 11.91 7.34 -1.83
N SER A 80 11.67 8.15 -0.81
CA SER A 80 10.76 9.30 -0.89
C SER A 80 11.25 10.35 -1.86
N LEU A 81 12.55 10.65 -1.89
CA LEU A 81 13.16 11.53 -2.88
C LEU A 81 12.98 11.00 -4.30
N TYR A 82 13.23 9.71 -4.51
CA TYR A 82 13.02 9.06 -5.80
C TYR A 82 11.56 9.20 -6.28
N VAL A 83 10.59 8.95 -5.37
CA VAL A 83 9.17 9.11 -5.71
C VAL A 83 8.81 10.55 -6.03
N GLN A 84 9.35 11.52 -5.28
CA GLN A 84 9.12 12.94 -5.54
C GLN A 84 9.63 13.38 -6.92
N GLU A 85 10.74 12.83 -7.38
CA GLU A 85 11.29 13.11 -8.70
C GLU A 85 10.48 12.51 -9.84
N ARG A 86 9.84 11.34 -9.60
CA ARG A 86 9.08 10.59 -10.62
C ARG A 86 7.59 10.94 -10.66
N ALA A 87 7.00 11.25 -9.52
CA ALA A 87 5.55 11.42 -9.42
C ALA A 87 5.10 12.77 -9.98
N SER A 88 4.04 12.73 -10.79
CA SER A 88 3.34 13.92 -11.29
C SER A 88 2.09 14.29 -10.48
N CYS A 89 1.83 13.61 -9.36
CA CYS A 89 0.68 13.81 -8.48
C CYS A 89 1.10 14.21 -7.07
N GLU A 90 0.13 14.59 -6.23
CA GLU A 90 0.35 14.95 -4.83
C GLU A 90 0.93 13.76 -4.04
N ILE A 91 1.87 14.03 -3.14
CA ILE A 91 2.50 13.04 -2.27
C ILE A 91 2.28 13.42 -0.81
N ILE A 92 1.88 12.45 -0.01
CA ILE A 92 1.69 12.60 1.44
C ILE A 92 2.53 11.57 2.16
N SER A 93 3.29 12.01 3.16
CA SER A 93 4.01 11.13 4.09
C SER A 93 3.19 10.89 5.36
N VAL A 94 3.19 9.65 5.85
CA VAL A 94 2.51 9.25 7.08
C VAL A 94 3.39 8.36 7.95
N ASP A 95 3.16 8.38 9.26
CA ASP A 95 3.83 7.49 10.19
C ASP A 95 3.37 6.04 9.98
N GLU A 96 4.33 5.13 9.81
CA GLU A 96 4.09 3.69 9.63
C GLU A 96 4.19 2.88 10.93
N LYS A 97 4.32 3.54 12.09
CA LYS A 97 4.35 2.85 13.37
C LYS A 97 3.12 1.96 13.56
N ASN A 98 3.33 0.69 13.92
CA ASN A 98 2.30 -0.35 14.11
C ASN A 98 1.55 -0.81 12.83
N THR A 99 1.96 -0.44 11.65
CA THR A 99 1.33 -0.92 10.39
C THR A 99 1.39 -2.44 10.24
N THR A 100 2.41 -3.10 10.83
CA THR A 100 2.52 -4.57 10.84
C THR A 100 1.36 -5.23 11.59
N LEU A 101 0.92 -4.67 12.71
CA LEU A 101 -0.23 -5.18 13.45
C LEU A 101 -1.53 -4.95 12.70
N GLU A 102 -1.71 -3.75 12.14
CA GLU A 102 -2.85 -3.41 11.30
C GLU A 102 -2.91 -4.30 10.04
N ALA A 103 -1.77 -4.60 9.41
CA ALA A 103 -1.68 -5.52 8.29
C ALA A 103 -2.21 -6.93 8.62
N ARG A 104 -1.95 -7.44 9.83
CA ARG A 104 -2.51 -8.72 10.28
C ARG A 104 -4.03 -8.68 10.41
N GLU A 105 -4.57 -7.61 10.98
CA GLU A 105 -6.02 -7.42 11.09
C GLU A 105 -6.66 -7.34 9.70
N LEU A 106 -6.06 -6.59 8.78
CA LEU A 106 -6.51 -6.47 7.38
C LEU A 106 -6.44 -7.82 6.65
N TYR A 107 -5.39 -8.61 6.88
CA TYR A 107 -5.26 -9.95 6.31
C TYR A 107 -6.44 -10.84 6.68
N TRP A 108 -6.83 -10.88 7.97
CA TRP A 108 -7.94 -11.71 8.43
C TRP A 108 -9.33 -11.17 8.05
N LYS A 109 -9.42 -9.91 7.65
CA LYS A 109 -10.64 -9.38 7.02
C LYS A 109 -10.83 -9.90 5.60
N ILE A 110 -9.75 -10.06 4.83
CA ILE A 110 -9.77 -10.59 3.46
C ILE A 110 -9.83 -12.12 3.48
N HIS A 111 -8.98 -12.74 4.28
CA HIS A 111 -8.81 -14.18 4.39
C HIS A 111 -9.44 -14.72 5.67
N ARG A 112 -10.65 -15.24 5.59
CA ARG A 112 -11.32 -15.81 6.76
C ARG A 112 -10.51 -16.97 7.33
N PRO A 113 -10.22 -17.00 8.64
CA PRO A 113 -9.48 -18.09 9.26
C PRO A 113 -10.28 -19.41 9.15
N GLY A 114 -9.58 -20.51 8.85
CA GLY A 114 -10.15 -21.85 8.85
C GLY A 114 -10.62 -22.28 10.24
N LEU A 115 -11.37 -23.41 10.32
CA LEU A 115 -11.99 -23.89 11.58
C LEU A 115 -10.99 -24.02 12.72
N ILE A 116 -9.80 -24.56 12.47
CA ILE A 116 -8.75 -24.74 13.51
C ILE A 116 -8.16 -23.39 13.92
N THR A 117 -7.90 -22.50 12.95
CA THR A 117 -7.32 -21.18 13.23
C THR A 117 -8.27 -20.27 14.01
N ARG A 118 -9.60 -20.48 13.88
CA ARG A 118 -10.61 -19.75 14.65
C ARG A 118 -10.55 -20.03 16.15
N LEU A 119 -10.08 -21.22 16.53
CA LEU A 119 -9.92 -21.60 17.94
C LEU A 119 -8.75 -20.89 18.61
N LEU A 120 -7.82 -20.31 17.85
CA LEU A 120 -6.71 -19.54 18.37
C LEU A 120 -7.12 -18.09 18.65
N PRO A 121 -6.63 -17.48 19.75
CA PRO A 121 -6.70 -16.03 19.94
C PRO A 121 -6.14 -15.28 18.72
N GLU A 122 -6.70 -14.12 18.38
CA GLU A 122 -6.31 -13.36 17.19
C GLU A 122 -4.79 -13.07 17.13
N GLY A 123 -4.18 -12.75 18.26
CA GLY A 123 -2.73 -12.49 18.35
C GLY A 123 -1.84 -13.70 18.06
N LEU A 124 -2.38 -14.93 18.12
CA LEU A 124 -1.66 -16.18 17.84
C LEU A 124 -1.91 -16.70 16.40
N ARG A 125 -2.80 -16.06 15.65
CA ARG A 125 -3.07 -16.43 14.27
C ARG A 125 -1.95 -15.92 13.37
N VAL A 126 -1.20 -16.83 12.75
CA VAL A 126 -0.08 -16.49 11.84
C VAL A 126 -0.57 -16.46 10.40
N PRO A 127 -0.40 -15.33 9.68
CA PRO A 127 -0.66 -15.28 8.25
C PRO A 127 0.23 -16.25 7.47
N LYS A 128 -0.29 -16.75 6.34
CA LYS A 128 0.43 -17.74 5.50
C LYS A 128 1.56 -17.13 4.65
N ARG A 129 1.67 -15.81 4.59
CA ARG A 129 2.64 -15.05 3.79
C ARG A 129 3.09 -13.77 4.48
N THR A 130 4.11 -13.12 3.95
CA THR A 130 4.50 -11.77 4.35
C THR A 130 3.41 -10.76 3.97
N LEU A 131 3.26 -9.69 4.75
CA LEU A 131 2.15 -8.75 4.66
C LEU A 131 2.61 -7.32 4.34
N ASP A 132 3.76 -7.14 3.69
CA ASP A 132 4.27 -5.80 3.35
C ASP A 132 3.26 -5.00 2.49
N ASP A 133 2.52 -5.68 1.62
CA ASP A 133 1.46 -5.10 0.81
C ASP A 133 0.26 -4.63 1.65
N LEU A 134 -0.11 -5.39 2.67
CA LEU A 134 -1.20 -5.00 3.57
C LEU A 134 -0.75 -3.94 4.59
N ALA A 135 0.54 -3.88 4.91
CA ALA A 135 1.12 -2.75 5.62
C ALA A 135 1.00 -1.46 4.78
N ALA A 136 1.25 -1.53 3.47
CA ALA A 136 0.99 -0.43 2.55
C ALA A 136 -0.50 -0.04 2.52
N TRP A 137 -1.43 -1.00 2.61
CA TRP A 137 -2.84 -0.67 2.74
C TRP A 137 -3.15 0.05 4.07
N ALA A 138 -2.55 -0.35 5.18
CA ALA A 138 -2.67 0.40 6.44
C ALA A 138 -2.12 1.82 6.32
N VAL A 139 -0.99 2.02 5.63
CA VAL A 139 -0.45 3.34 5.27
C VAL A 139 -1.47 4.15 4.46
N ALA A 140 -2.14 3.53 3.47
CA ALA A 140 -3.20 4.18 2.69
C ALA A 140 -4.33 4.71 3.56
N LEU A 141 -4.85 3.89 4.48
CA LEU A 141 -5.96 4.26 5.36
C LEU A 141 -5.62 5.44 6.27
N ARG A 142 -4.40 5.46 6.81
CA ARG A 142 -3.89 6.59 7.61
C ARG A 142 -3.72 7.85 6.77
N GLY A 143 -3.14 7.72 5.59
CA GLY A 143 -2.92 8.84 4.69
C GLY A 143 -4.23 9.46 4.21
N LEU A 144 -5.23 8.66 3.89
CA LEU A 144 -6.55 9.14 3.53
C LEU A 144 -7.22 9.92 4.67
N LYS A 145 -7.10 9.46 5.91
CA LYS A 145 -7.59 10.21 7.07
C LYS A 145 -6.91 11.56 7.16
N LYS A 146 -5.57 11.60 7.10
CA LYS A 146 -4.78 12.85 7.12
C LYS A 146 -5.15 13.78 5.97
N TYR A 147 -5.32 13.25 4.76
CA TYR A 147 -5.69 14.01 3.57
C TYR A 147 -7.06 14.69 3.71
N ARG A 148 -8.05 13.97 4.22
CA ARG A 148 -9.40 14.49 4.48
C ARG A 148 -9.38 15.59 5.55
N ASP A 149 -8.62 15.42 6.62
CA ASP A 149 -8.49 16.40 7.70
C ASP A 149 -7.84 17.69 7.19
N ILE A 150 -6.78 17.60 6.37
CA ILE A 150 -6.12 18.76 5.76
C ILE A 150 -7.11 19.51 4.86
N ARG A 151 -7.87 18.81 4.04
CA ARG A 151 -8.84 19.45 3.14
C ARG A 151 -10.00 20.09 3.89
N ARG A 152 -10.49 19.46 4.96
CA ARG A 152 -11.54 20.03 5.81
C ARG A 152 -11.11 21.34 6.47
N ASN A 153 -9.85 21.45 6.90
CA ASN A 153 -9.32 22.62 7.57
C ASN A 153 -8.97 23.77 6.61
N ARG A 154 -8.98 23.55 5.30
CA ARG A 154 -8.77 24.58 4.27
C ARG A 154 -10.05 25.19 3.72
N LEU A 155 -11.20 24.67 4.11
CA LEU A 155 -12.53 25.18 3.79
C LEU A 155 -13.07 26.04 4.94
#